data_bec6f962afbc3fc9c96afed3f8c9ffd1
#
_entry.id   bec6f962afbc3fc9c96afed3f8c9ffd1
#
_cell.length_a   1.000
_cell.length_b   1.000
_cell.length_c   1.000
_cell.angle_alpha   90.00
_cell.angle_beta   90.00
_cell.angle_gamma   90.00
#
_symmetry.space_group_name_H-M   'P 1'
#
loop_
_entity.id
_entity.type
_entity.pdbx_description
1 polymer ?
#
loop_
_entity_poly.entity_id
_entity_poly.type
_entity_poly.pdbx_seq_one_letter_code
_entity_poly.pdbx_strand_id
1 'polypeptide(L)'
;MRAIRLHAFGPAENLSYETTPRPVPASGQVRIAVAAAGVHLLDISLRKGVEGPPAPLPALPTTPGREVAGTVDAVGPGTDPAWLGRSVVAHLGFAPGGYADYAVTDAARLHPVPEGLDHARAVAMIGTGRTALGILGFTELTGEDVVIVTAAAGGVGSLLTQYAKNAGATVVGLAGGPAAYSAVRRPTYL
;
A
#
# COMPACT_ATOMS: atom_id res chain seq x y z
N MET A 1 2.18 -20.20 -9.64
CA MET A 1 2.16 -19.45 -8.39
C MET A 1 0.78 -19.50 -7.77
N ARG A 2 0.67 -19.24 -6.47
CA ARG A 2 -0.64 -19.08 -5.81
C ARG A 2 -1.08 -17.63 -5.92
N ALA A 3 -2.37 -17.41 -6.10
CA ALA A 3 -2.97 -16.08 -6.19
C ALA A 3 -4.40 -16.08 -5.70
N ILE A 4 -4.86 -14.94 -5.22
CA ILE A 4 -6.28 -14.68 -5.00
C ILE A 4 -6.86 -14.20 -6.35
N ARG A 5 -7.91 -14.87 -6.81
CA ARG A 5 -8.59 -14.55 -8.08
C ARG A 5 -10.00 -14.05 -7.83
N LEU A 6 -10.40 -13.08 -8.63
CA LEU A 6 -11.78 -12.56 -8.68
C LEU A 6 -12.34 -12.86 -10.07
N HIS A 7 -13.35 -13.74 -10.15
CA HIS A 7 -14.02 -14.14 -11.39
C HIS A 7 -15.31 -13.36 -11.66
N ALA A 8 -15.94 -12.86 -10.60
CA ALA A 8 -17.15 -12.04 -10.67
C ALA A 8 -17.10 -10.97 -9.58
N PHE A 9 -17.57 -9.78 -9.87
CA PHE A 9 -17.76 -8.74 -8.85
C PHE A 9 -18.78 -9.18 -7.81
N GLY A 10 -18.65 -8.71 -6.57
CA GLY A 10 -19.60 -9.02 -5.52
C GLY A 10 -19.01 -9.16 -4.11
N PRO A 11 -19.54 -10.08 -3.30
CA PRO A 11 -19.12 -10.30 -1.92
C PRO A 11 -17.72 -10.93 -1.81
N ALA A 12 -17.18 -11.02 -0.59
CA ALA A 12 -15.82 -11.51 -0.38
C ALA A 12 -15.64 -12.99 -0.78
N GLU A 13 -16.69 -13.74 -0.74
CA GLU A 13 -16.78 -15.16 -1.12
C GLU A 13 -16.46 -15.41 -2.60
N ASN A 14 -16.53 -14.35 -3.44
CA ASN A 14 -16.11 -14.42 -4.85
C ASN A 14 -14.59 -14.43 -5.03
N LEU A 15 -13.83 -14.26 -3.94
CA LEU A 15 -12.37 -14.40 -3.98
C LEU A 15 -11.98 -15.87 -3.85
N SER A 16 -11.29 -16.40 -4.86
CA SER A 16 -10.84 -17.79 -4.92
C SER A 16 -9.32 -17.87 -4.78
N TYR A 17 -8.83 -18.81 -3.96
CA TYR A 17 -7.40 -19.09 -3.85
C TYR A 17 -7.00 -20.17 -4.87
N GLU A 18 -6.23 -19.78 -5.88
CA GLU A 18 -5.97 -20.60 -7.06
C GLU A 18 -4.49 -20.68 -7.41
N THR A 19 -4.17 -21.64 -8.27
CA THR A 19 -2.87 -21.72 -8.93
C THR A 19 -2.97 -21.09 -10.32
N THR A 20 -2.07 -20.13 -10.59
CA THR A 20 -1.97 -19.41 -11.87
C THR A 20 -0.56 -19.50 -12.43
N PRO A 21 -0.33 -19.29 -13.73
CA PRO A 21 1.00 -19.12 -14.28
C PRO A 21 1.78 -18.02 -13.55
N ARG A 22 3.08 -18.23 -13.37
CA ARG A 22 3.96 -17.17 -12.83
C ARG A 22 4.14 -16.09 -13.88
N PRO A 23 3.93 -14.80 -13.59
CA PRO A 23 4.08 -13.73 -14.57
C PRO A 23 5.56 -13.56 -14.98
N VAL A 24 5.77 -13.18 -16.21
CA VAL A 24 7.09 -12.87 -16.76
C VAL A 24 7.22 -11.37 -16.94
N PRO A 25 8.27 -10.72 -16.40
CA PRO A 25 8.46 -9.28 -16.56
C PRO A 25 8.80 -8.94 -18.02
N ALA A 26 8.11 -7.96 -18.58
CA ALA A 26 8.37 -7.39 -19.89
C ALA A 26 9.58 -6.41 -19.83
N SER A 27 9.92 -5.82 -20.98
CA SER A 27 10.98 -4.80 -21.04
C SER A 27 10.68 -3.63 -20.08
N GLY A 28 11.68 -3.20 -19.31
CA GLY A 28 11.55 -2.15 -18.31
C GLY A 28 10.88 -2.58 -17.00
N GLN A 29 10.48 -3.84 -16.88
CA GLN A 29 9.76 -4.37 -15.72
C GLN A 29 10.64 -5.27 -14.85
N VAL A 30 10.19 -5.44 -13.61
CA VAL A 30 10.71 -6.43 -12.67
C VAL A 30 9.59 -7.34 -12.18
N ARG A 31 9.95 -8.53 -11.70
CA ARG A 31 9.07 -9.38 -10.92
C ARG A 31 9.51 -9.38 -9.47
N ILE A 32 8.54 -9.23 -8.59
CA ILE A 32 8.72 -9.22 -7.13
C ILE A 32 8.17 -10.53 -6.57
N ALA A 33 8.98 -11.29 -5.84
CA ALA A 33 8.53 -12.33 -4.94
C ALA A 33 7.89 -11.64 -3.73
N VAL A 34 6.57 -11.69 -3.64
CA VAL A 34 5.78 -10.90 -2.68
C VAL A 34 5.86 -11.51 -1.29
N ALA A 35 6.33 -10.73 -0.33
CA ALA A 35 6.34 -11.08 1.08
C ALA A 35 5.17 -10.46 1.85
N ALA A 36 4.68 -9.30 1.40
CA ALA A 36 3.53 -8.62 1.98
C ALA A 36 2.76 -7.84 0.91
N ALA A 37 1.44 -7.77 1.05
CA ALA A 37 0.54 -6.99 0.20
C ALA A 37 -0.37 -6.10 1.05
N GLY A 38 -0.58 -4.85 0.62
CA GLY A 38 -1.49 -3.91 1.27
C GLY A 38 -2.94 -4.18 0.85
N VAL A 39 -3.87 -4.00 1.80
CA VAL A 39 -5.31 -4.09 1.56
C VAL A 39 -5.95 -2.75 1.87
N HIS A 40 -6.66 -2.18 0.91
CA HIS A 40 -7.28 -0.87 1.00
C HIS A 40 -8.80 -0.91 0.77
N LEU A 41 -9.50 0.13 1.21
CA LEU A 41 -10.93 0.30 0.94
C LEU A 41 -11.25 0.29 -0.56
N LEU A 42 -10.34 0.81 -1.39
CA LEU A 42 -10.49 0.78 -2.84
C LEU A 42 -10.53 -0.66 -3.39
N ASP A 43 -9.74 -1.59 -2.84
CA ASP A 43 -9.78 -2.99 -3.25
C ASP A 43 -11.15 -3.61 -2.97
N ILE A 44 -11.79 -3.21 -1.87
CA ILE A 44 -13.15 -3.65 -1.52
C ILE A 44 -14.16 -3.08 -2.53
N SER A 45 -14.03 -1.80 -2.90
CA SER A 45 -14.91 -1.14 -3.87
C SER A 45 -14.80 -1.79 -5.25
N LEU A 46 -13.57 -2.01 -5.73
CA LEU A 46 -13.29 -2.68 -7.00
C LEU A 46 -13.82 -4.13 -7.01
N ARG A 47 -13.61 -4.88 -5.91
CA ARG A 47 -14.15 -6.24 -5.77
C ARG A 47 -15.68 -6.26 -5.86
N LYS A 48 -16.35 -5.26 -5.27
CA LYS A 48 -17.81 -5.13 -5.32
C LYS A 48 -18.33 -4.69 -6.68
N GLY A 49 -17.46 -4.26 -7.60
CA GLY A 49 -17.85 -3.71 -8.90
C GLY A 49 -18.38 -2.28 -8.80
N VAL A 50 -17.98 -1.53 -7.78
CA VAL A 50 -18.35 -0.12 -7.67
C VAL A 50 -17.50 0.68 -8.64
N GLU A 51 -18.15 1.21 -9.67
CA GLU A 51 -17.50 2.04 -10.68
C GLU A 51 -17.33 3.47 -10.18
N GLY A 52 -16.21 4.09 -10.52
CA GLY A 52 -15.95 5.50 -10.19
C GLY A 52 -14.48 5.80 -9.94
N PRO A 53 -14.15 7.10 -9.83
CA PRO A 53 -12.79 7.50 -9.52
C PRO A 53 -12.33 6.94 -8.14
N PRO A 54 -11.03 6.68 -7.94
CA PRO A 54 -9.94 7.04 -8.85
C PRO A 54 -9.59 5.98 -9.89
N ALA A 55 -10.23 4.80 -9.92
CA ALA A 55 -9.82 3.70 -10.79
C ALA A 55 -11.00 3.09 -11.56
N PRO A 56 -10.81 2.74 -12.84
CA PRO A 56 -11.78 1.95 -13.58
C PRO A 56 -11.87 0.54 -13.01
N LEU A 57 -12.99 -0.13 -13.28
CA LEU A 57 -13.13 -1.55 -12.93
C LEU A 57 -12.13 -2.39 -13.74
N PRO A 58 -11.45 -3.37 -13.10
CA PRO A 58 -10.56 -4.28 -13.80
C PRO A 58 -11.34 -5.25 -14.68
N ALA A 59 -10.72 -5.69 -15.78
CA ALA A 59 -11.24 -6.83 -16.54
C ALA A 59 -11.18 -8.10 -15.70
N LEU A 60 -12.22 -8.93 -15.78
CA LEU A 60 -12.29 -10.22 -15.10
C LEU A 60 -11.90 -11.38 -16.06
N PRO A 61 -11.31 -12.47 -15.55
CA PRO A 61 -10.88 -12.67 -14.16
C PRO A 61 -9.60 -11.90 -13.82
N THR A 62 -9.50 -11.37 -12.60
CA THR A 62 -8.34 -10.58 -12.17
C THR A 62 -7.74 -11.11 -10.86
N THR A 63 -6.50 -10.72 -10.56
CA THR A 63 -5.89 -10.86 -9.23
C THR A 63 -5.90 -9.48 -8.59
N PRO A 64 -6.65 -9.23 -7.51
CA PRO A 64 -6.70 -7.94 -6.85
C PRO A 64 -5.36 -7.54 -6.20
N GLY A 65 -5.35 -6.38 -5.52
CA GLY A 65 -4.20 -5.86 -4.79
C GLY A 65 -3.30 -4.98 -5.66
N ARG A 66 -2.89 -3.86 -5.11
CA ARG A 66 -2.15 -2.81 -5.84
C ARG A 66 -0.88 -2.35 -5.13
N GLU A 67 -0.58 -2.93 -3.97
CA GLU A 67 0.59 -2.59 -3.18
C GLU A 67 1.27 -3.85 -2.70
N VAL A 68 2.57 -3.94 -2.95
CA VAL A 68 3.37 -5.10 -2.60
C VAL A 68 4.73 -4.68 -2.04
N ALA A 69 5.25 -5.48 -1.13
CA ALA A 69 6.66 -5.44 -0.73
C ALA A 69 7.23 -6.86 -0.78
N GLY A 70 8.49 -6.96 -1.15
CA GLY A 70 9.15 -8.25 -1.31
C GLY A 70 10.53 -8.12 -1.93
N THR A 71 11.02 -9.19 -2.53
CA THR A 71 12.34 -9.25 -3.16
C THR A 71 12.21 -9.36 -4.67
N VAL A 72 12.98 -8.60 -5.42
CA VAL A 72 13.03 -8.73 -6.89
C VAL A 72 13.69 -10.08 -7.24
N ASP A 73 12.95 -10.98 -7.90
CA ASP A 73 13.42 -12.31 -8.27
C ASP A 73 13.69 -12.48 -9.78
N ALA A 74 13.22 -11.51 -10.58
CA ALA A 74 13.52 -11.47 -12.02
C ALA A 74 13.43 -10.04 -12.56
N VAL A 75 14.22 -9.75 -13.60
CA VAL A 75 14.19 -8.50 -14.36
C VAL A 75 13.86 -8.78 -15.81
N GLY A 76 13.09 -7.90 -16.44
CA GLY A 76 12.78 -7.97 -17.86
C GLY A 76 13.93 -7.46 -18.74
N PRO A 77 13.85 -7.66 -20.07
CA PRO A 77 14.83 -7.14 -21.00
C PRO A 77 15.05 -5.62 -20.84
N GLY A 78 16.30 -5.18 -20.86
CA GLY A 78 16.64 -3.75 -20.75
C GLY A 78 16.44 -3.14 -19.36
N THR A 79 16.08 -3.93 -18.35
CA THR A 79 16.00 -3.48 -16.96
C THR A 79 17.35 -3.68 -16.27
N ASP A 80 17.74 -2.73 -15.44
CA ASP A 80 18.99 -2.80 -14.68
C ASP A 80 19.04 -4.06 -13.81
N PRO A 81 20.02 -4.98 -14.04
CA PRO A 81 20.15 -6.20 -13.26
C PRO A 81 20.50 -5.97 -11.79
N ALA A 82 20.95 -4.77 -11.42
CA ALA A 82 21.21 -4.40 -10.03
C ALA A 82 19.95 -4.45 -9.13
N TRP A 83 18.77 -4.54 -9.71
CA TRP A 83 17.53 -4.77 -8.96
C TRP A 83 17.39 -6.21 -8.43
N LEU A 84 18.03 -7.21 -9.06
CA LEU A 84 17.93 -8.61 -8.59
C LEU A 84 18.38 -8.74 -7.14
N GLY A 85 17.56 -9.43 -6.33
CA GLY A 85 17.81 -9.65 -4.91
C GLY A 85 17.52 -8.44 -4.02
N ARG A 86 17.16 -7.28 -4.57
CA ARG A 86 16.82 -6.11 -3.77
C ARG A 86 15.48 -6.28 -3.07
N SER A 87 15.45 -5.87 -1.79
CA SER A 87 14.22 -5.68 -1.02
C SER A 87 13.55 -4.38 -1.46
N VAL A 88 12.30 -4.47 -1.91
CA VAL A 88 11.57 -3.35 -2.51
C VAL A 88 10.12 -3.27 -2.04
N VAL A 89 9.56 -2.08 -2.12
CA VAL A 89 8.12 -1.83 -2.02
C VAL A 89 7.65 -1.08 -3.26
N ALA A 90 6.45 -1.39 -3.74
CA ALA A 90 5.90 -0.76 -4.93
C ALA A 90 4.38 -0.60 -4.85
N HIS A 91 3.90 0.52 -5.39
CA HIS A 91 2.49 0.69 -5.74
C HIS A 91 2.33 0.35 -7.23
N LEU A 92 1.54 -0.68 -7.54
CA LEU A 92 1.38 -1.23 -8.90
C LEU A 92 0.56 -0.32 -9.84
N GLY A 93 0.09 0.82 -9.35
CA GLY A 93 -0.75 1.74 -10.11
C GLY A 93 -2.17 1.21 -10.27
N PHE A 94 -2.71 1.26 -11.48
CA PHE A 94 -4.02 0.69 -11.79
C PHE A 94 -3.93 -0.78 -12.24
N ALA A 95 -2.72 -1.32 -12.42
CA ALA A 95 -2.53 -2.73 -12.70
C ALA A 95 -2.84 -3.56 -11.44
N PRO A 96 -3.70 -4.58 -11.56
CA PRO A 96 -3.93 -5.54 -10.48
C PRO A 96 -2.75 -6.51 -10.36
N GLY A 97 -2.74 -7.36 -9.32
CA GLY A 97 -1.77 -8.46 -9.23
C GLY A 97 -1.08 -8.61 -7.89
N GLY A 98 -1.39 -7.76 -6.90
CA GLY A 98 -0.67 -7.77 -5.62
C GLY A 98 -1.01 -8.94 -4.70
N TYR A 99 -2.20 -9.54 -4.83
CA TYR A 99 -2.62 -10.67 -3.97
C TYR A 99 -2.18 -12.01 -4.56
N ALA A 100 -0.87 -12.16 -4.78
CA ALA A 100 -0.26 -13.35 -5.34
C ALA A 100 1.18 -13.51 -4.82
N ASP A 101 1.75 -14.73 -5.00
CA ASP A 101 3.15 -14.99 -4.64
C ASP A 101 4.13 -14.09 -5.42
N TYR A 102 3.74 -13.65 -6.63
CA TYR A 102 4.58 -12.83 -7.51
C TYR A 102 3.76 -11.74 -8.18
N ALA A 103 4.32 -10.54 -8.23
CA ALA A 103 3.77 -9.40 -8.95
C ALA A 103 4.79 -8.84 -9.95
N VAL A 104 4.31 -8.28 -11.06
CA VAL A 104 5.15 -7.59 -12.05
C VAL A 104 4.80 -6.11 -12.07
N THR A 105 5.82 -5.26 -12.12
CA THR A 105 5.66 -3.80 -12.22
C THR A 105 6.83 -3.16 -12.94
N ASP A 106 6.66 -1.92 -13.39
CA ASP A 106 7.74 -1.14 -13.98
C ASP A 106 8.83 -0.85 -12.93
N ALA A 107 10.09 -0.97 -13.30
CA ALA A 107 11.22 -0.70 -12.40
C ALA A 107 11.20 0.73 -11.83
N ALA A 108 10.64 1.69 -12.58
CA ALA A 108 10.47 3.07 -12.14
C ALA A 108 9.50 3.26 -10.94
N ARG A 109 8.72 2.23 -10.60
CA ARG A 109 7.79 2.25 -9.45
C ARG A 109 8.38 1.67 -8.18
N LEU A 110 9.62 1.17 -8.25
CA LEU A 110 10.26 0.53 -7.12
C LEU A 110 10.84 1.56 -6.16
N HIS A 111 10.66 1.30 -4.87
CA HIS A 111 11.36 1.99 -3.80
C HIS A 111 12.13 0.95 -3.01
N PRO A 112 13.47 1.10 -2.85
CA PRO A 112 14.23 0.21 -1.96
C PRO A 112 13.69 0.29 -0.53
N VAL A 113 13.53 -0.86 0.11
CA VAL A 113 13.18 -0.92 1.53
C VAL A 113 14.44 -0.64 2.34
N PRO A 114 14.43 0.36 3.25
CA PRO A 114 15.55 0.65 4.11
C PRO A 114 15.96 -0.55 4.98
N GLU A 115 17.23 -0.64 5.32
CA GLU A 115 17.72 -1.64 6.25
C GLU A 115 17.00 -1.51 7.61
N GLY A 116 16.64 -2.64 8.19
CA GLY A 116 15.90 -2.70 9.47
C GLY A 116 14.38 -2.53 9.34
N LEU A 117 13.85 -2.16 8.16
CA LEU A 117 12.42 -2.11 7.90
C LEU A 117 11.95 -3.44 7.27
N ASP A 118 10.93 -4.08 7.86
CA ASP A 118 10.32 -5.28 7.28
C ASP A 118 9.34 -4.94 6.14
N HIS A 119 9.04 -5.93 5.30
CA HIS A 119 8.15 -5.77 4.15
C HIS A 119 6.72 -5.39 4.54
N ALA A 120 6.21 -5.87 5.69
CA ALA A 120 4.85 -5.55 6.13
C ALA A 120 4.72 -4.07 6.52
N ARG A 121 5.72 -3.53 7.21
CA ARG A 121 5.77 -2.10 7.54
C ARG A 121 5.98 -1.25 6.28
N ALA A 122 6.87 -1.68 5.38
CA ALA A 122 7.11 -0.97 4.12
C ALA A 122 5.85 -0.87 3.28
N VAL A 123 5.09 -1.97 3.10
CA VAL A 123 3.85 -1.95 2.31
C VAL A 123 2.75 -1.13 2.96
N ALA A 124 2.67 -1.08 4.29
CA ALA A 124 1.71 -0.24 5.00
C ALA A 124 1.95 1.26 4.75
N MET A 125 3.19 1.64 4.42
CA MET A 125 3.57 3.04 4.18
C MET A 125 3.41 3.48 2.73
N ILE A 126 3.50 2.58 1.74
CA ILE A 126 3.58 3.00 0.34
C ILE A 126 2.32 3.74 -0.16
N GLY A 127 1.14 3.38 0.28
CA GLY A 127 -0.10 4.09 -0.07
C GLY A 127 -0.52 5.09 1.00
N THR A 128 -0.68 4.62 2.21
CA THR A 128 -1.15 5.44 3.35
C THR A 128 -0.15 6.53 3.71
N GLY A 129 1.14 6.21 3.78
CA GLY A 129 2.20 7.18 4.08
C GLY A 129 2.35 8.22 2.99
N ARG A 130 2.32 7.80 1.70
CA ARG A 130 2.35 8.74 0.58
C ARG A 130 1.16 9.71 0.61
N THR A 131 -0.04 9.22 0.97
CA THR A 131 -1.23 10.06 1.12
C THR A 131 -1.04 11.06 2.25
N ALA A 132 -0.54 10.62 3.40
CA ALA A 132 -0.25 11.51 4.54
C ALA A 132 0.78 12.58 4.16
N LEU A 133 1.90 12.20 3.51
CA LEU A 133 2.91 13.14 3.04
C LEU A 133 2.35 14.14 2.01
N GLY A 134 1.48 13.68 1.10
CA GLY A 134 0.81 14.55 0.15
C GLY A 134 -0.06 15.61 0.84
N ILE A 135 -0.78 15.25 1.90
CA ILE A 135 -1.58 16.19 2.70
C ILE A 135 -0.65 17.18 3.41
N LEU A 136 0.42 16.68 4.04
CA LEU A 136 1.37 17.49 4.79
C LEU A 136 2.16 18.47 3.91
N GLY A 137 2.32 18.15 2.62
CA GLY A 137 2.95 19.04 1.64
C GLY A 137 2.20 20.37 1.40
N PHE A 138 0.96 20.50 1.88
CA PHE A 138 0.18 21.73 1.84
C PHE A 138 0.22 22.54 3.13
N THR A 139 0.99 22.11 4.13
CA THR A 139 1.05 22.74 5.45
C THR A 139 2.49 22.86 5.95
N GLU A 140 2.78 23.94 6.64
CA GLU A 140 4.00 24.09 7.44
C GLU A 140 3.56 24.11 8.90
N LEU A 141 3.83 23.00 9.61
CA LEU A 141 3.46 22.87 11.02
C LEU A 141 4.61 23.28 11.93
N THR A 142 4.28 24.04 12.97
CA THR A 142 5.21 24.54 14.00
C THR A 142 4.72 24.19 15.41
N GLY A 143 5.54 24.46 16.42
CA GLY A 143 5.16 24.28 17.82
C GLY A 143 4.06 25.23 18.31
N GLU A 144 3.74 26.28 17.56
CA GLU A 144 2.67 27.23 17.89
C GLU A 144 1.29 26.78 17.41
N ASP A 145 1.23 25.74 16.56
CA ASP A 145 0.01 25.27 15.97
C ASP A 145 -0.82 24.38 16.89
N VAL A 146 -2.15 24.48 16.74
CA VAL A 146 -3.11 23.51 17.29
C VAL A 146 -3.77 22.79 16.12
N VAL A 147 -3.50 21.49 16.00
CA VAL A 147 -3.92 20.65 14.88
C VAL A 147 -5.03 19.71 15.32
N ILE A 148 -6.19 19.78 14.65
CA ILE A 148 -7.29 18.83 14.85
C ILE A 148 -7.19 17.74 13.78
N VAL A 149 -7.00 16.48 14.22
CA VAL A 149 -6.92 15.32 13.33
C VAL A 149 -8.20 14.50 13.48
N THR A 150 -9.03 14.45 12.45
CA THR A 150 -10.20 13.56 12.40
C THR A 150 -9.78 12.14 12.05
N ALA A 151 -10.53 11.15 12.54
CA ALA A 151 -10.17 9.72 12.39
C ALA A 151 -8.71 9.43 12.80
N ALA A 152 -8.24 10.04 13.88
CA ALA A 152 -6.85 10.02 14.32
C ALA A 152 -6.29 8.61 14.62
N ALA A 153 -7.16 7.62 14.86
CA ALA A 153 -6.78 6.21 15.03
C ALA A 153 -6.70 5.42 13.70
N GLY A 154 -7.07 6.03 12.56
CA GLY A 154 -6.95 5.41 11.24
C GLY A 154 -5.53 5.52 10.68
N GLY A 155 -5.25 4.81 9.58
CA GLY A 155 -3.93 4.77 8.95
C GLY A 155 -3.37 6.16 8.65
N VAL A 156 -4.09 6.99 7.89
CA VAL A 156 -3.65 8.37 7.57
C VAL A 156 -3.62 9.24 8.84
N GLY A 157 -4.71 9.20 9.65
CA GLY A 157 -4.82 10.04 10.85
C GLY A 157 -3.71 9.78 11.87
N SER A 158 -3.29 8.54 12.06
CA SER A 158 -2.18 8.20 12.97
C SER A 158 -0.84 8.78 12.50
N LEU A 159 -0.57 8.79 11.20
CA LEU A 159 0.64 9.38 10.63
C LEU A 159 0.62 10.91 10.74
N LEU A 160 -0.52 11.54 10.42
CA LEU A 160 -0.69 13.01 10.59
C LEU A 160 -0.49 13.41 12.06
N THR A 161 -1.04 12.63 13.00
CA THR A 161 -0.88 12.86 14.44
C THR A 161 0.59 12.79 14.86
N GLN A 162 1.34 11.79 14.39
CA GLN A 162 2.76 11.64 14.70
C GLN A 162 3.58 12.79 14.11
N TYR A 163 3.33 13.15 12.86
CA TYR A 163 4.02 14.25 12.20
C TYR A 163 3.80 15.58 12.92
N ALA A 164 2.55 15.91 13.23
CA ALA A 164 2.23 17.16 13.93
C ALA A 164 2.88 17.21 15.33
N LYS A 165 2.89 16.09 16.06
CA LYS A 165 3.61 16.01 17.35
C LYS A 165 5.11 16.20 17.19
N ASN A 166 5.72 15.62 16.17
CA ASN A 166 7.15 15.77 15.90
C ASN A 166 7.51 17.22 15.52
N ALA A 167 6.59 17.95 14.90
CA ALA A 167 6.72 19.38 14.64
C ALA A 167 6.54 20.26 15.90
N GLY A 168 6.21 19.66 17.04
CA GLY A 168 5.96 20.36 18.31
C GLY A 168 4.53 20.86 18.50
N ALA A 169 3.63 20.65 17.55
CA ALA A 169 2.26 21.15 17.59
C ALA A 169 1.43 20.47 18.69
N THR A 170 0.44 21.20 19.19
CA THR A 170 -0.61 20.62 20.04
C THR A 170 -1.61 19.85 19.17
N VAL A 171 -1.80 18.55 19.42
CA VAL A 171 -2.67 17.71 18.59
C VAL A 171 -3.95 17.33 19.36
N VAL A 172 -5.11 17.63 18.76
CA VAL A 172 -6.42 17.17 19.19
C VAL A 172 -6.88 16.06 18.25
N GLY A 173 -6.81 14.81 18.69
CA GLY A 173 -7.22 13.63 17.90
C GLY A 173 -8.69 13.28 18.15
N LEU A 174 -9.50 13.22 17.09
CA LEU A 174 -10.88 12.73 17.14
C LEU A 174 -10.93 11.26 16.73
N ALA A 175 -11.47 10.39 17.58
CA ALA A 175 -11.54 8.96 17.36
C ALA A 175 -12.90 8.39 17.79
N GLY A 176 -13.38 7.35 17.10
CA GLY A 176 -14.74 6.84 17.21
C GLY A 176 -14.98 5.85 18.36
N GLY A 177 -14.36 6.02 19.51
CA GLY A 177 -14.64 5.19 20.69
C GLY A 177 -13.42 4.86 21.56
N PRO A 178 -13.59 4.18 22.72
CA PRO A 178 -12.53 3.95 23.71
C PRO A 178 -11.31 3.19 23.15
N ALA A 179 -11.54 2.17 22.29
CA ALA A 179 -10.46 1.42 21.66
C ALA A 179 -9.63 2.27 20.69
N ALA A 180 -10.29 3.14 19.93
CA ALA A 180 -9.64 4.08 19.03
C ALA A 180 -8.86 5.17 19.78
N TYR A 181 -9.36 5.60 20.95
CA TYR A 181 -8.69 6.56 21.81
C TYR A 181 -7.37 6.02 22.37
N SER A 182 -7.33 4.74 22.76
CA SER A 182 -6.09 4.11 23.27
C SER A 182 -5.02 3.98 22.17
N ALA A 183 -5.41 3.79 20.91
CA ALA A 183 -4.48 3.74 19.78
C ALA A 183 -3.79 5.09 19.51
N VAL A 184 -4.48 6.22 19.71
CA VAL A 184 -3.90 7.58 19.54
C VAL A 184 -2.90 7.92 20.65
N ARG A 185 -3.08 7.38 21.85
CA ARG A 185 -2.18 7.64 23.00
C ARG A 185 -0.88 6.84 22.99
N ARG A 186 -0.84 5.71 22.32
CA ARG A 186 0.39 4.90 22.18
C ARG A 186 1.12 5.34 20.93
N PRO A 187 2.29 6.00 21.02
CA PRO A 187 3.10 6.24 19.84
C PRO A 187 3.56 4.86 19.33
N THR A 188 2.99 4.38 18.26
CA THR A 188 3.58 3.31 17.47
C THR A 188 4.75 3.94 16.72
N TYR A 189 5.95 3.77 17.26
CA TYR A 189 7.16 4.12 16.54
C TYR A 189 7.21 3.25 15.26
N LEU A 190 7.18 3.90 14.12
CA LEU A 190 7.60 3.35 12.85
C LEU A 190 9.09 3.59 12.68
#